data_0dc9e6a48c691f208bd89a0551dc72a0
#
_entry.id   0dc9e6a48c691f208bd89a0551dc72a0
#
_cell.length_a   1.000
_cell.length_b   1.000
_cell.length_c   1.000
_cell.angle_alpha   90.00
_cell.angle_beta   90.00
_cell.angle_gamma   90.00
#
_symmetry.space_group_name_H-M   'P 1'
#
loop_
_entity.id
_entity.type
_entity.pdbx_description
1 polymer ?
#
loop_
_entity_poly.entity_id
_entity_poly.type
_entity_poly.pdbx_seq_one_letter_code
_entity_poly.pdbx_strand_id
1 'polypeptide(L)'
;RNNPTLGGKSTVYPGQTLNIRYEVSPLGDVYTNGYVYTYVNRDVLRKTLPYLTYLSVFSHGFKEDGSLLPPEGGDEEIISIAKEYGTIPLLTLTSITENGTFSSELVESLLSSPVLTSSVAASLAETAVENGYGGVDLDFEYIPSQYADGYVALINELQTLLPEGYVIFTSLAPKTSAAQSGLLYEGHDYGKIGAASDYVLLMTYEWGYTYGPPLAVAPKPQVRQVIEYALSEIPSSKIFMGIPNYGYDWTLPYVRGESKAQSLSNIEALRLAGEKNAEIMFSETAQTPYFNYFERNSRGGASE
;
A
#
# COMPACT_ATOMS: atom_id res chain seq x y z
N ARG A 1 -3.78 22.39 -27.74
CA ARG A 1 -3.66 21.81 -29.10
C ARG A 1 -4.41 20.51 -29.26
N ASN A 2 -4.48 19.67 -28.21
CA ASN A 2 -5.09 18.35 -28.30
C ASN A 2 -6.63 18.33 -28.17
N ASN A 3 -7.24 19.45 -27.79
CA ASN A 3 -8.67 19.59 -27.57
C ASN A 3 -9.22 20.83 -28.30
N PRO A 4 -9.37 20.78 -29.62
CA PRO A 4 -9.85 21.95 -30.44
C PRO A 4 -11.22 22.45 -29.97
N THR A 5 -12.07 21.54 -29.44
CA THR A 5 -13.39 21.87 -28.93
C THR A 5 -13.41 22.78 -27.70
N LEU A 6 -12.26 22.97 -27.03
CA LEU A 6 -12.13 23.95 -25.95
C LEU A 6 -12.00 25.36 -26.44
N GLY A 7 -11.62 25.58 -27.73
CA GLY A 7 -11.49 26.90 -28.32
C GLY A 7 -10.58 27.87 -27.54
N GLY A 8 -9.57 27.34 -26.85
CA GLY A 8 -8.67 28.09 -25.96
C GLY A 8 -9.23 28.44 -24.57
N LYS A 9 -10.41 27.96 -24.24
CA LYS A 9 -10.99 28.13 -22.90
C LYS A 9 -10.45 27.09 -21.93
N SER A 10 -10.29 27.47 -20.67
CA SER A 10 -9.88 26.57 -19.56
C SER A 10 -11.04 25.86 -18.85
N THR A 11 -12.28 26.21 -19.20
CA THR A 11 -13.48 25.67 -18.58
C THR A 11 -13.87 24.33 -19.21
N VAL A 12 -14.09 23.33 -18.38
CA VAL A 12 -14.54 21.99 -18.77
C VAL A 12 -15.92 21.75 -18.17
N TYR A 13 -16.78 21.06 -18.89
CA TYR A 13 -18.15 20.76 -18.46
C TYR A 13 -18.35 19.25 -18.26
N PRO A 14 -19.27 18.84 -17.36
CA PRO A 14 -19.63 17.44 -17.19
C PRO A 14 -20.05 16.79 -18.52
N GLY A 15 -19.55 15.58 -18.78
CA GLY A 15 -19.79 14.84 -20.03
C GLY A 15 -18.87 15.22 -21.20
N GLN A 16 -17.98 16.19 -21.04
CA GLN A 16 -17.01 16.55 -22.07
C GLN A 16 -15.83 15.57 -22.07
N THR A 17 -15.52 15.02 -23.24
CA THR A 17 -14.34 14.18 -23.41
C THR A 17 -13.12 15.04 -23.74
N LEU A 18 -12.05 14.88 -22.99
CA LEU A 18 -10.76 15.55 -23.21
C LEU A 18 -9.71 14.54 -23.65
N ASN A 19 -8.96 14.90 -24.68
CA ASN A 19 -7.75 14.16 -25.06
C ASN A 19 -6.54 14.74 -24.32
N ILE A 20 -6.03 13.99 -23.35
CA ILE A 20 -4.79 14.33 -22.64
C ILE A 20 -3.66 13.55 -23.29
N ARG A 21 -2.69 14.25 -23.86
CA ARG A 21 -1.48 13.65 -24.42
C ARG A 21 -0.27 14.32 -23.78
N TYR A 22 0.63 13.51 -23.29
CA TYR A 22 1.94 13.95 -22.85
C TYR A 22 2.95 13.67 -23.98
N GLU A 23 3.60 14.70 -24.48
CA GLU A 23 4.74 14.57 -25.41
C GLU A 23 6.01 14.38 -24.58
N VAL A 24 6.13 13.22 -23.93
CA VAL A 24 7.35 12.82 -23.24
C VAL A 24 7.84 11.52 -23.85
N SER A 25 9.12 11.42 -24.09
CA SER A 25 9.74 10.13 -24.42
C SER A 25 9.62 9.23 -23.20
N PRO A 26 9.20 7.95 -23.37
CA PRO A 26 9.21 7.00 -22.28
C PRO A 26 10.59 6.95 -21.64
N LEU A 27 10.66 7.00 -20.31
CA LEU A 27 11.93 6.86 -19.57
C LEU A 27 12.37 5.40 -19.45
N GLY A 28 11.52 4.47 -19.84
CA GLY A 28 11.69 3.02 -19.75
C GLY A 28 10.43 2.33 -19.28
N ASP A 29 10.51 1.01 -19.14
CA ASP A 29 9.45 0.20 -18.54
C ASP A 29 9.45 0.37 -17.03
N VAL A 30 8.27 0.34 -16.43
CA VAL A 30 8.08 0.36 -14.99
C VAL A 30 7.28 -0.86 -14.58
N TYR A 31 7.67 -1.49 -13.48
CA TYR A 31 6.87 -2.50 -12.83
C TYR A 31 5.87 -1.85 -11.91
N THR A 32 4.68 -2.42 -11.85
CA THR A 32 3.59 -1.92 -11.00
C THR A 32 3.02 -3.05 -10.16
N ASN A 33 2.66 -2.76 -8.91
CA ASN A 33 1.97 -3.68 -8.02
C ASN A 33 0.67 -3.04 -7.52
N GLY A 34 -0.40 -3.81 -7.46
CA GLY A 34 -1.68 -3.40 -6.87
C GLY A 34 -2.03 -4.30 -5.69
N TYR A 35 -2.52 -3.71 -4.60
CA TYR A 35 -3.10 -4.47 -3.50
C TYR A 35 -4.60 -4.67 -3.70
N VAL A 36 -5.09 -5.87 -3.44
CA VAL A 36 -6.49 -6.21 -3.64
C VAL A 36 -7.04 -7.03 -2.48
N TYR A 37 -8.25 -6.68 -2.02
CA TYR A 37 -9.04 -7.53 -1.12
C TYR A 37 -9.86 -8.54 -1.91
N THR A 38 -10.14 -9.68 -1.28
CA THR A 38 -10.91 -10.78 -1.90
C THR A 38 -12.33 -10.37 -2.33
N TYR A 39 -12.92 -9.38 -1.68
CA TYR A 39 -14.25 -8.83 -2.01
C TYR A 39 -14.24 -7.74 -3.09
N VAL A 40 -13.11 -7.51 -3.77
CA VAL A 40 -13.04 -6.51 -4.84
C VAL A 40 -14.08 -6.76 -5.93
N ASN A 41 -14.65 -5.67 -6.47
CA ASN A 41 -15.53 -5.76 -7.64
C ASN A 41 -14.73 -6.30 -8.85
N ARG A 42 -15.18 -7.40 -9.44
CA ARG A 42 -14.46 -8.10 -10.52
C ARG A 42 -14.34 -7.27 -11.81
N ASP A 43 -15.28 -6.36 -12.08
CA ASP A 43 -15.16 -5.45 -13.23
C ASP A 43 -14.05 -4.40 -13.00
N VAL A 44 -13.89 -3.93 -11.77
CA VAL A 44 -12.79 -3.03 -11.40
C VAL A 44 -11.46 -3.77 -11.51
N LEU A 45 -11.38 -5.00 -10.98
CA LEU A 45 -10.19 -5.84 -11.08
C LEU A 45 -9.78 -6.02 -12.54
N ARG A 46 -10.68 -6.50 -13.41
CA ARG A 46 -10.41 -6.72 -14.84
C ARG A 46 -10.00 -5.45 -15.60
N LYS A 47 -10.50 -4.29 -15.21
CA LYS A 47 -10.11 -3.00 -15.80
C LYS A 47 -8.73 -2.54 -15.35
N THR A 48 -8.27 -2.95 -14.18
CA THR A 48 -7.00 -2.53 -13.57
C THR A 48 -5.85 -3.44 -13.96
N LEU A 49 -6.09 -4.74 -14.03
CA LEU A 49 -5.05 -5.77 -14.30
C LEU A 49 -4.16 -5.49 -15.52
N PRO A 50 -4.67 -4.95 -16.67
CA PRO A 50 -3.81 -4.64 -17.82
C PRO A 50 -2.67 -3.66 -17.54
N TYR A 51 -2.73 -2.96 -16.41
CA TYR A 51 -1.74 -1.97 -15.98
C TYR A 51 -0.85 -2.46 -14.83
N LEU A 52 -1.02 -3.70 -14.40
CA LEU A 52 -0.28 -4.27 -13.27
C LEU A 52 0.68 -5.37 -13.73
N THR A 53 1.91 -5.32 -13.20
CA THR A 53 2.87 -6.42 -13.30
C THR A 53 2.58 -7.46 -12.21
N TYR A 54 2.32 -6.99 -10.99
CA TYR A 54 2.04 -7.81 -9.81
C TYR A 54 0.71 -7.43 -9.18
N LEU A 55 0.11 -8.39 -8.47
CA LEU A 55 -1.12 -8.21 -7.71
C LEU A 55 -0.97 -8.88 -6.34
N SER A 56 -0.75 -8.09 -5.30
CA SER A 56 -0.71 -8.57 -3.92
C SER A 56 -2.12 -8.82 -3.39
N VAL A 57 -2.46 -10.09 -3.15
CA VAL A 57 -3.78 -10.47 -2.64
C VAL A 57 -3.78 -10.40 -1.11
N PHE A 58 -4.52 -9.47 -0.56
CA PHE A 58 -4.52 -9.14 0.87
C PHE A 58 -5.64 -9.87 1.61
N SER A 59 -5.37 -10.68 2.66
CA SER A 59 -4.08 -11.22 3.05
C SER A 59 -4.26 -12.58 3.75
N HIS A 60 -3.26 -13.40 3.69
CA HIS A 60 -3.13 -14.53 4.58
C HIS A 60 -2.63 -14.06 5.95
N GLY A 61 -3.05 -14.77 6.99
CA GLY A 61 -2.44 -14.72 8.32
C GLY A 61 -1.71 -16.01 8.63
N PHE A 62 -1.28 -16.18 9.88
CA PHE A 62 -0.70 -17.42 10.37
C PHE A 62 -1.03 -17.65 11.84
N LYS A 63 -0.87 -18.90 12.29
CA LYS A 63 -1.10 -19.33 13.67
C LYS A 63 0.22 -19.57 14.39
N GLU A 64 0.13 -19.75 15.71
CA GLU A 64 1.30 -20.06 16.56
C GLU A 64 1.97 -21.40 16.20
N ASP A 65 1.27 -22.32 15.53
CA ASP A 65 1.82 -23.59 15.04
C ASP A 65 2.48 -23.50 13.66
N GLY A 66 2.44 -22.31 13.03
CA GLY A 66 3.00 -22.04 11.71
C GLY A 66 2.07 -22.36 10.54
N SER A 67 0.86 -22.85 10.78
CA SER A 67 -0.15 -23.02 9.73
C SER A 67 -0.70 -21.68 9.26
N LEU A 68 -0.99 -21.56 7.95
CA LEU A 68 -1.53 -20.32 7.38
C LEU A 68 -3.04 -20.22 7.61
N LEU A 69 -3.51 -18.98 7.72
CA LEU A 69 -4.91 -18.60 7.71
C LEU A 69 -5.21 -17.99 6.32
N PRO A 70 -6.05 -18.65 5.50
CA PRO A 70 -6.39 -18.09 4.19
C PRO A 70 -7.22 -16.80 4.33
N PRO A 71 -7.24 -15.94 3.30
CA PRO A 71 -8.05 -14.74 3.31
C PRO A 71 -9.55 -15.08 3.30
N GLU A 72 -10.35 -14.24 3.97
CA GLU A 72 -11.79 -14.40 3.99
C GLU A 72 -12.37 -14.36 2.57
N GLY A 73 -13.25 -15.30 2.23
CA GLY A 73 -13.90 -15.42 0.93
C GLY A 73 -13.08 -16.12 -0.15
N GLY A 74 -11.86 -16.55 0.14
CA GLY A 74 -10.96 -17.23 -0.81
C GLY A 74 -10.36 -16.30 -1.86
N ASP A 75 -9.32 -16.76 -2.53
CA ASP A 75 -8.51 -15.99 -3.47
C ASP A 75 -8.37 -16.65 -4.86
N GLU A 76 -8.85 -17.86 -5.03
CA GLU A 76 -8.64 -18.68 -6.23
C GLU A 76 -9.16 -17.99 -7.51
N GLU A 77 -10.33 -17.33 -7.41
CA GLU A 77 -10.89 -16.59 -8.54
C GLU A 77 -10.03 -15.38 -8.92
N ILE A 78 -9.51 -14.65 -7.93
CA ILE A 78 -8.64 -13.47 -8.16
C ILE A 78 -7.34 -13.90 -8.82
N ILE A 79 -6.72 -14.98 -8.33
CA ILE A 79 -5.50 -15.58 -8.90
C ILE A 79 -5.74 -15.97 -10.35
N SER A 80 -6.85 -16.66 -10.63
CA SER A 80 -7.22 -17.07 -11.98
C SER A 80 -7.38 -15.87 -12.92
N ILE A 81 -8.14 -14.85 -12.48
CA ILE A 81 -8.35 -13.63 -13.27
C ILE A 81 -7.02 -12.90 -13.50
N ALA A 82 -6.16 -12.75 -12.49
CA ALA A 82 -4.86 -12.09 -12.66
C ALA A 82 -4.02 -12.76 -13.76
N LYS A 83 -3.96 -14.08 -13.75
CA LYS A 83 -3.25 -14.86 -14.75
C LYS A 83 -3.81 -14.72 -16.17
N GLU A 84 -5.13 -14.56 -16.34
CA GLU A 84 -5.74 -14.27 -17.64
C GLU A 84 -5.17 -13.02 -18.30
N TYR A 85 -4.75 -12.04 -17.49
CA TYR A 85 -4.18 -10.76 -17.95
C TYR A 85 -2.65 -10.76 -17.98
N GLY A 86 -1.99 -11.85 -17.60
CA GLY A 86 -0.53 -11.92 -17.49
C GLY A 86 0.03 -11.20 -16.27
N THR A 87 -0.82 -10.81 -15.31
CA THR A 87 -0.41 -10.22 -14.04
C THR A 87 -0.02 -11.33 -13.06
N ILE A 88 1.09 -11.16 -12.36
CA ILE A 88 1.63 -12.14 -11.42
C ILE A 88 0.96 -11.94 -10.04
N PRO A 89 0.13 -12.88 -9.56
CA PRO A 89 -0.45 -12.78 -8.22
C PRO A 89 0.61 -13.09 -7.16
N LEU A 90 0.62 -12.30 -6.07
CA LEU A 90 1.48 -12.49 -4.91
C LEU A 90 0.63 -12.86 -3.69
N LEU A 91 1.08 -13.85 -2.93
CA LEU A 91 0.51 -14.21 -1.65
C LEU A 91 1.00 -13.20 -0.60
N THR A 92 0.13 -12.34 -0.11
CA THR A 92 0.48 -11.40 0.96
C THR A 92 0.32 -12.08 2.32
N LEU A 93 1.40 -12.07 3.12
CA LEU A 93 1.39 -12.53 4.50
C LEU A 93 1.43 -11.33 5.44
N THR A 94 0.46 -11.28 6.35
CA THR A 94 0.39 -10.28 7.42
C THR A 94 0.30 -10.96 8.78
N SER A 95 0.35 -10.18 9.85
CA SER A 95 0.15 -10.66 11.22
C SER A 95 -1.33 -10.81 11.61
N ILE A 96 -2.22 -11.00 10.64
CA ILE A 96 -3.65 -11.14 10.92
C ILE A 96 -3.93 -12.47 11.64
N THR A 97 -4.71 -12.40 12.70
CA THR A 97 -5.11 -13.54 13.51
C THR A 97 -6.47 -14.12 13.08
N GLU A 98 -6.86 -15.25 13.62
CA GLU A 98 -8.20 -15.87 13.41
C GLU A 98 -9.37 -14.94 13.73
N ASN A 99 -9.14 -13.93 14.59
CA ASN A 99 -10.15 -12.93 14.95
C ASN A 99 -10.18 -11.73 13.97
N GLY A 100 -9.37 -11.76 12.91
CA GLY A 100 -9.29 -10.68 11.92
C GLY A 100 -8.57 -9.41 12.42
N THR A 101 -7.76 -9.52 13.48
CA THR A 101 -6.96 -8.43 14.05
C THR A 101 -5.48 -8.66 13.82
N PHE A 102 -4.72 -7.59 13.65
CA PHE A 102 -3.26 -7.67 13.58
C PHE A 102 -2.65 -7.85 14.98
N SER A 103 -1.62 -8.68 15.09
CA SER A 103 -0.91 -8.96 16.35
C SER A 103 0.59 -8.81 16.18
N SER A 104 1.18 -7.85 16.89
CA SER A 104 2.63 -7.71 17.00
C SER A 104 3.27 -8.83 17.83
N GLU A 105 2.55 -9.37 18.84
CA GLU A 105 3.04 -10.51 19.62
C GLU A 105 3.24 -11.77 18.75
N LEU A 106 2.35 -11.96 17.76
CA LEU A 106 2.47 -13.09 16.83
C LEU A 106 3.72 -12.92 15.94
N VAL A 107 4.01 -11.70 15.48
CA VAL A 107 5.25 -11.41 14.73
C VAL A 107 6.49 -11.61 15.59
N GLU A 108 6.47 -11.15 16.84
CA GLU A 108 7.57 -11.36 17.78
C GLU A 108 7.84 -12.84 18.02
N SER A 109 6.77 -13.63 18.23
CA SER A 109 6.86 -15.09 18.39
C SER A 109 7.45 -15.76 17.15
N LEU A 110 7.02 -15.35 15.95
CA LEU A 110 7.56 -15.85 14.69
C LEU A 110 9.06 -15.54 14.57
N LEU A 111 9.44 -14.27 14.69
CA LEU A 111 10.80 -13.81 14.40
C LEU A 111 11.82 -14.15 15.49
N SER A 112 11.36 -14.54 16.69
CA SER A 112 12.22 -15.02 17.77
C SER A 112 12.46 -16.52 17.77
N SER A 113 11.65 -17.30 17.02
CA SER A 113 11.70 -18.75 16.99
C SER A 113 12.11 -19.30 15.63
N PRO A 114 13.37 -19.77 15.46
CA PRO A 114 13.80 -20.40 14.21
C PRO A 114 12.89 -21.53 13.73
N VAL A 115 12.34 -22.31 14.67
CA VAL A 115 11.42 -23.43 14.35
C VAL A 115 10.12 -22.91 13.76
N LEU A 116 9.52 -21.86 14.34
CA LEU A 116 8.30 -21.27 13.82
C LEU A 116 8.54 -20.53 12.51
N THR A 117 9.69 -19.83 12.38
CA THR A 117 10.12 -19.20 11.13
C THR A 117 10.18 -20.23 10.00
N SER A 118 10.86 -21.37 10.22
CA SER A 118 10.95 -22.44 9.21
C SER A 118 9.57 -23.07 8.90
N SER A 119 8.71 -23.25 9.90
CA SER A 119 7.36 -23.79 9.69
C SER A 119 6.50 -22.85 8.84
N VAL A 120 6.49 -21.54 9.15
CA VAL A 120 5.74 -20.53 8.39
C VAL A 120 6.30 -20.37 6.99
N ALA A 121 7.63 -20.32 6.84
CA ALA A 121 8.28 -20.23 5.53
C ALA A 121 7.92 -21.42 4.63
N ALA A 122 7.94 -22.64 5.17
CA ALA A 122 7.56 -23.84 4.43
C ALA A 122 6.08 -23.81 4.02
N SER A 123 5.18 -23.50 4.96
CA SER A 123 3.74 -23.39 4.68
C SER A 123 3.44 -22.32 3.63
N LEU A 124 4.17 -21.19 3.68
CA LEU A 124 4.01 -20.09 2.74
C LEU A 124 4.47 -20.46 1.34
N ALA A 125 5.64 -21.11 1.22
CA ALA A 125 6.16 -21.57 -0.05
C ALA A 125 5.26 -22.65 -0.68
N GLU A 126 4.80 -23.63 0.09
CA GLU A 126 3.88 -24.68 -0.34
C GLU A 126 2.55 -24.07 -0.83
N THR A 127 1.91 -23.22 -0.03
CA THR A 127 0.65 -22.55 -0.39
C THR A 127 0.81 -21.69 -1.65
N ALA A 128 1.91 -20.94 -1.76
CA ALA A 128 2.16 -20.12 -2.94
C ALA A 128 2.24 -20.96 -4.22
N VAL A 129 2.90 -22.11 -4.17
CA VAL A 129 3.02 -23.02 -5.31
C VAL A 129 1.70 -23.71 -5.62
N GLU A 130 1.03 -24.28 -4.62
CA GLU A 130 -0.20 -25.05 -4.80
C GLU A 130 -1.36 -24.19 -5.32
N ASN A 131 -1.51 -22.97 -4.81
CA ASN A 131 -2.57 -22.06 -5.24
C ASN A 131 -2.19 -21.29 -6.51
N GLY A 132 -0.93 -21.43 -6.97
CA GLY A 132 -0.47 -20.87 -8.23
C GLY A 132 -0.20 -19.37 -8.19
N TYR A 133 0.23 -18.85 -7.07
CA TYR A 133 0.90 -17.56 -6.98
C TYR A 133 2.24 -17.57 -7.72
N GLY A 134 2.80 -16.41 -8.01
CA GLY A 134 4.12 -16.28 -8.60
C GLY A 134 5.13 -15.66 -7.63
N GLY A 135 4.80 -15.59 -6.37
CA GLY A 135 5.66 -15.06 -5.31
C GLY A 135 4.90 -14.76 -4.03
N VAL A 136 5.61 -14.17 -3.09
CA VAL A 136 5.07 -13.77 -1.79
C VAL A 136 5.32 -12.29 -1.52
N ASP A 137 4.48 -11.68 -0.68
CA ASP A 137 4.60 -10.30 -0.22
C ASP A 137 4.51 -10.28 1.30
N LEU A 138 5.60 -9.97 1.97
CA LEU A 138 5.67 -9.92 3.43
C LEU A 138 5.34 -8.51 3.92
N ASP A 139 4.25 -8.37 4.66
CA ASP A 139 3.76 -7.09 5.15
C ASP A 139 3.61 -7.14 6.69
N PHE A 140 4.76 -7.11 7.37
CA PHE A 140 4.83 -7.05 8.81
C PHE A 140 5.21 -5.66 9.28
N GLU A 141 4.40 -5.12 10.17
CA GLU A 141 4.60 -3.83 10.78
C GLU A 141 4.92 -3.95 12.27
N TYR A 142 5.42 -2.87 12.88
CA TYR A 142 5.68 -2.78 14.33
C TYR A 142 6.64 -3.86 14.85
N ILE A 143 7.67 -4.17 14.08
CA ILE A 143 8.71 -5.13 14.44
C ILE A 143 9.70 -4.47 15.41
N PRO A 144 9.87 -4.97 16.66
CA PRO A 144 10.90 -4.47 17.55
C PRO A 144 12.31 -4.70 16.97
N SER A 145 13.22 -3.78 17.25
CA SER A 145 14.58 -3.77 16.68
C SER A 145 15.37 -5.08 16.92
N GLN A 146 15.15 -5.74 18.05
CA GLN A 146 15.80 -7.02 18.37
C GLN A 146 15.39 -8.17 17.45
N TYR A 147 14.29 -8.05 16.70
CA TYR A 147 13.81 -9.06 15.77
C TYR A 147 14.10 -8.74 14.30
N ALA A 148 14.79 -7.64 14.01
CA ALA A 148 15.14 -7.26 12.64
C ALA A 148 15.93 -8.36 11.90
N ASP A 149 16.87 -9.01 12.57
CA ASP A 149 17.63 -10.12 11.98
C ASP A 149 16.77 -11.38 11.79
N GLY A 150 15.78 -11.61 12.64
CA GLY A 150 14.78 -12.68 12.46
C GLY A 150 13.91 -12.47 11.22
N TYR A 151 13.56 -11.21 10.92
CA TYR A 151 12.81 -10.90 9.70
C TYR A 151 13.64 -11.18 8.44
N VAL A 152 14.91 -10.79 8.44
CA VAL A 152 15.84 -11.12 7.34
C VAL A 152 16.04 -12.63 7.20
N ALA A 153 16.08 -13.37 8.33
CA ALA A 153 16.19 -14.83 8.31
C ALA A 153 14.97 -15.49 7.62
N LEU A 154 13.75 -15.02 7.93
CA LEU A 154 12.53 -15.48 7.25
C LEU A 154 12.60 -15.27 5.73
N ILE A 155 13.02 -14.09 5.29
CA ILE A 155 13.16 -13.75 3.86
C ILE A 155 14.17 -14.68 3.20
N ASN A 156 15.34 -14.86 3.81
CA ASN A 156 16.39 -15.73 3.29
C ASN A 156 15.95 -17.21 3.22
N GLU A 157 15.15 -17.67 4.16
CA GLU A 157 14.61 -19.03 4.13
C GLU A 157 13.61 -19.21 2.97
N LEU A 158 12.73 -18.23 2.77
CA LEU A 158 11.82 -18.22 1.61
C LEU A 158 12.57 -18.22 0.28
N GLN A 159 13.69 -17.51 0.14
CA GLN A 159 14.55 -17.56 -1.05
C GLN A 159 15.06 -18.95 -1.36
N THR A 160 15.22 -19.81 -0.34
CA THR A 160 15.69 -21.20 -0.56
C THR A 160 14.55 -22.18 -0.85
N LEU A 161 13.32 -21.86 -0.43
CA LEU A 161 12.16 -22.75 -0.53
C LEU A 161 11.32 -22.48 -1.78
N LEU A 162 11.24 -21.24 -2.22
CA LEU A 162 10.46 -20.86 -3.40
C LEU A 162 11.17 -21.33 -4.69
N PRO A 163 10.40 -21.79 -5.70
CA PRO A 163 10.96 -22.18 -6.99
C PRO A 163 11.63 -21.00 -7.72
N GLU A 164 12.54 -21.31 -8.63
CA GLU A 164 13.13 -20.32 -9.53
C GLU A 164 12.06 -19.53 -10.30
N GLY A 165 12.20 -18.21 -10.34
CA GLY A 165 11.28 -17.29 -10.98
C GLY A 165 10.16 -16.75 -10.07
N TYR A 166 10.03 -17.27 -8.85
CA TYR A 166 9.18 -16.65 -7.84
C TYR A 166 9.86 -15.41 -7.26
N VAL A 167 9.07 -14.42 -6.86
CA VAL A 167 9.58 -13.16 -6.30
C VAL A 167 9.16 -12.99 -4.84
N ILE A 168 10.04 -12.37 -4.05
CA ILE A 168 9.75 -11.96 -2.68
C ILE A 168 9.68 -10.43 -2.63
N PHE A 169 8.49 -9.92 -2.32
CA PHE A 169 8.26 -8.54 -1.93
C PHE A 169 8.33 -8.41 -0.41
N THR A 170 8.78 -7.25 0.07
CA THR A 170 8.72 -6.91 1.49
C THR A 170 8.28 -5.46 1.63
N SER A 171 7.20 -5.24 2.37
CA SER A 171 6.69 -3.90 2.67
C SER A 171 7.52 -3.26 3.80
N LEU A 172 7.92 -1.99 3.60
CA LEU A 172 8.79 -1.26 4.51
C LEU A 172 8.14 0.02 5.01
N ALA A 173 8.19 0.25 6.32
CA ALA A 173 7.79 1.50 6.93
C ALA A 173 8.61 2.69 6.37
N PRO A 174 8.02 3.91 6.25
CA PRO A 174 8.62 5.04 5.56
C PRO A 174 9.72 5.73 6.38
N LYS A 175 10.95 5.19 6.36
CA LYS A 175 12.12 5.75 7.06
C LYS A 175 12.81 6.82 6.23
N THR A 176 13.40 7.79 6.95
CA THR A 176 14.24 8.85 6.38
C THR A 176 15.70 8.78 6.84
N SER A 177 16.01 7.84 7.74
CA SER A 177 17.37 7.55 8.21
C SER A 177 17.45 6.18 8.89
N ALA A 178 18.65 5.61 8.98
CA ALA A 178 18.89 4.37 9.73
C ALA A 178 18.54 4.50 11.22
N ALA A 179 18.78 5.68 11.80
CA ALA A 179 18.57 5.96 13.22
C ALA A 179 17.14 6.42 13.56
N GLN A 180 16.19 6.32 12.62
CA GLN A 180 14.81 6.72 12.90
C GLN A 180 14.21 5.80 13.96
N SER A 181 13.88 6.39 15.13
CA SER A 181 13.31 5.69 16.26
C SER A 181 11.79 5.51 16.14
N GLY A 182 11.29 4.50 16.81
CA GLY A 182 9.87 4.16 16.90
C GLY A 182 9.60 2.73 16.45
N LEU A 183 8.65 2.07 17.12
CA LEU A 183 8.33 0.65 16.91
C LEU A 183 7.97 0.33 15.45
N LEU A 184 7.33 1.25 14.74
CA LEU A 184 7.02 1.11 13.31
C LEU A 184 8.27 0.99 12.43
N TYR A 185 9.40 1.57 12.86
CA TYR A 185 10.58 1.77 12.00
C TYR A 185 11.76 0.86 12.33
N GLU A 186 11.97 0.57 13.61
CA GLU A 186 13.24 0.03 14.11
C GLU A 186 13.56 -1.37 13.61
N GLY A 187 12.52 -2.22 13.40
CA GLY A 187 12.69 -3.57 12.87
C GLY A 187 12.93 -3.62 11.35
N HIS A 188 12.74 -2.49 10.65
CA HIS A 188 12.94 -2.41 9.20
C HIS A 188 14.36 -1.92 8.87
N ASP A 189 15.32 -2.86 8.79
CA ASP A 189 16.68 -2.62 8.29
C ASP A 189 16.65 -2.62 6.75
N TYR A 190 16.62 -1.42 6.15
CA TYR A 190 16.49 -1.26 4.70
C TYR A 190 17.59 -1.97 3.93
N GLY A 191 18.84 -1.87 4.38
CA GLY A 191 19.99 -2.49 3.71
C GLY A 191 19.88 -4.02 3.71
N LYS A 192 19.61 -4.62 4.87
CA LYS A 192 19.54 -6.07 5.02
C LYS A 192 18.30 -6.64 4.32
N ILE A 193 17.12 -6.02 4.50
CA ILE A 193 15.89 -6.48 3.87
C ILE A 193 15.97 -6.30 2.36
N GLY A 194 16.46 -5.15 1.87
CA GLY A 194 16.64 -4.90 0.44
C GLY A 194 17.65 -5.84 -0.23
N ALA A 195 18.66 -6.33 0.51
CA ALA A 195 19.58 -7.34 0.01
C ALA A 195 18.92 -8.71 -0.10
N ALA A 196 18.06 -9.08 0.88
CA ALA A 196 17.41 -10.38 0.96
C ALA A 196 16.19 -10.53 0.07
N SER A 197 15.44 -9.45 -0.19
CA SER A 197 14.22 -9.44 -1.03
C SER A 197 14.54 -9.20 -2.51
N ASP A 198 13.66 -9.64 -3.40
CA ASP A 198 13.71 -9.26 -4.81
C ASP A 198 13.25 -7.82 -5.00
N TYR A 199 12.18 -7.44 -4.31
CA TYR A 199 11.63 -6.10 -4.32
C TYR A 199 11.21 -5.65 -2.92
N VAL A 200 11.21 -4.33 -2.72
CA VAL A 200 10.67 -3.70 -1.53
C VAL A 200 9.58 -2.70 -1.92
N LEU A 201 8.49 -2.68 -1.17
CA LEU A 201 7.49 -1.63 -1.25
C LEU A 201 7.72 -0.64 -0.12
N LEU A 202 7.96 0.61 -0.44
CA LEU A 202 8.01 1.67 0.56
C LEU A 202 6.59 2.18 0.81
N MET A 203 6.10 2.08 2.05
CA MET A 203 4.76 2.54 2.45
C MET A 203 4.74 4.07 2.61
N THR A 204 4.95 4.78 1.50
CA THR A 204 5.08 6.24 1.42
C THR A 204 3.74 6.95 1.49
N TYR A 205 2.96 6.69 2.55
CA TYR A 205 1.63 7.25 2.83
C TYR A 205 1.38 7.33 4.33
N GLU A 206 0.17 7.73 4.76
CA GLU A 206 -0.28 7.89 6.15
C GLU A 206 0.40 9.04 6.92
N TRP A 207 0.90 10.10 6.25
CA TRP A 207 1.25 11.34 6.93
C TRP A 207 0.00 12.08 7.42
N GLY A 208 -1.03 12.23 6.57
CA GLY A 208 -2.40 12.48 7.01
C GLY A 208 -3.10 11.15 7.23
N TYR A 209 -3.71 10.94 8.40
CA TYR A 209 -4.39 9.70 8.77
C TYR A 209 -5.47 9.95 9.83
N THR A 210 -6.24 8.92 10.14
CA THR A 210 -7.43 8.99 11.00
C THR A 210 -7.25 9.78 12.31
N TYR A 211 -6.12 9.65 12.99
CA TYR A 211 -5.90 10.26 14.30
C TYR A 211 -4.94 11.46 14.27
N GLY A 212 -4.38 11.74 13.12
CA GLY A 212 -3.47 12.85 12.90
C GLY A 212 -4.17 14.14 12.49
N PRO A 213 -3.42 15.26 12.46
CA PRO A 213 -3.95 16.53 11.97
C PRO A 213 -4.20 16.46 10.45
N PRO A 214 -5.02 17.40 9.92
CA PRO A 214 -5.25 17.50 8.48
C PRO A 214 -3.95 17.69 7.71
N LEU A 215 -3.55 16.66 7.00
CA LEU A 215 -2.36 16.62 6.12
C LEU A 215 -2.67 15.80 4.87
N ALA A 216 -1.92 16.05 3.80
CA ALA A 216 -1.92 15.14 2.67
C ALA A 216 -1.51 13.73 3.11
N VAL A 217 -2.15 12.69 2.57
CA VAL A 217 -1.80 11.29 2.87
C VAL A 217 -0.35 10.98 2.47
N ALA A 218 0.10 11.49 1.31
CA ALA A 218 1.43 11.29 0.77
C ALA A 218 2.03 12.61 0.27
N PRO A 219 2.44 13.53 1.18
CA PRO A 219 2.99 14.82 0.75
C PRO A 219 4.35 14.63 0.10
N LYS A 220 4.52 15.16 -1.11
CA LYS A 220 5.71 15.01 -1.95
C LYS A 220 7.05 15.23 -1.23
N PRO A 221 7.23 16.26 -0.36
CA PRO A 221 8.51 16.45 0.33
C PRO A 221 8.89 15.28 1.23
N GLN A 222 7.93 14.72 1.96
CA GLN A 222 8.13 13.59 2.86
C GLN A 222 8.37 12.30 2.09
N VAL A 223 7.58 12.04 1.04
CA VAL A 223 7.79 10.92 0.12
C VAL A 223 9.22 10.97 -0.46
N ARG A 224 9.66 12.15 -0.90
CA ARG A 224 11.02 12.34 -1.43
C ARG A 224 12.10 11.96 -0.42
N GLN A 225 11.98 12.39 0.83
CA GLN A 225 12.96 12.06 1.87
C GLN A 225 13.10 10.55 2.10
N VAL A 226 11.96 9.84 2.08
CA VAL A 226 11.96 8.36 2.23
C VAL A 226 12.65 7.71 1.02
N ILE A 227 12.33 8.14 -0.19
CA ILE A 227 12.94 7.61 -1.42
C ILE A 227 14.45 7.90 -1.44
N GLU A 228 14.88 9.11 -1.09
CA GLU A 228 16.30 9.47 -1.04
C GLU A 228 17.09 8.62 -0.04
N TYR A 229 16.50 8.35 1.15
CA TYR A 229 17.10 7.43 2.09
C TYR A 229 17.12 5.99 1.56
N ALA A 230 15.99 5.51 1.02
CA ALA A 230 15.94 4.16 0.45
C ALA A 230 16.97 3.92 -0.64
N LEU A 231 17.20 4.91 -1.52
CA LEU A 231 18.20 4.85 -2.59
C LEU A 231 19.65 4.80 -2.07
N SER A 232 19.91 5.21 -0.81
CA SER A 232 21.23 5.07 -0.19
C SER A 232 21.50 3.64 0.31
N GLU A 233 20.44 2.84 0.52
CA GLU A 233 20.51 1.50 1.10
C GLU A 233 20.17 0.39 0.10
N ILE A 234 19.31 0.68 -0.89
CA ILE A 234 18.68 -0.32 -1.77
C ILE A 234 18.81 0.12 -3.23
N PRO A 235 19.21 -0.76 -4.15
CA PRO A 235 19.20 -0.46 -5.58
C PRO A 235 17.82 -0.01 -6.08
N SER A 236 17.78 1.05 -6.90
CA SER A 236 16.52 1.60 -7.41
C SER A 236 15.65 0.59 -8.16
N SER A 237 16.28 -0.40 -8.80
CA SER A 237 15.58 -1.47 -9.53
C SER A 237 14.75 -2.41 -8.64
N LYS A 238 14.98 -2.38 -7.33
CA LYS A 238 14.24 -3.18 -6.35
C LYS A 238 13.13 -2.38 -5.62
N ILE A 239 13.05 -1.06 -5.82
CA ILE A 239 12.17 -0.18 -5.03
C ILE A 239 10.85 0.07 -5.74
N PHE A 240 9.76 -0.28 -5.07
CA PHE A 240 8.41 0.16 -5.40
C PHE A 240 8.00 1.29 -4.45
N MET A 241 7.51 2.39 -5.01
CA MET A 241 6.98 3.52 -4.25
C MET A 241 5.48 3.35 -4.03
N GLY A 242 5.06 3.31 -2.77
CA GLY A 242 3.65 3.26 -2.41
C GLY A 242 2.91 4.55 -2.79
N ILE A 243 1.78 4.41 -3.47
CA ILE A 243 0.91 5.52 -3.89
C ILE A 243 -0.49 5.25 -3.33
N PRO A 244 -1.00 6.09 -2.40
CA PRO A 244 -2.34 5.92 -1.87
C PRO A 244 -3.40 6.32 -2.91
N ASN A 245 -4.51 5.60 -2.93
CA ASN A 245 -5.68 5.89 -3.75
C ASN A 245 -6.91 6.24 -2.90
N TYR A 246 -6.68 6.85 -1.75
CA TYR A 246 -7.66 7.27 -0.75
C TYR A 246 -7.25 8.61 -0.12
N GLY A 247 -8.15 9.17 0.65
CA GLY A 247 -7.93 10.40 1.42
C GLY A 247 -8.64 10.36 2.76
N TYR A 248 -8.63 11.48 3.47
CA TYR A 248 -9.29 11.64 4.75
C TYR A 248 -10.10 12.92 4.79
N ASP A 249 -11.20 12.87 5.56
CA ASP A 249 -12.07 13.99 5.85
C ASP A 249 -12.04 14.28 7.35
N TRP A 250 -11.67 15.53 7.71
CA TRP A 250 -11.55 16.00 9.08
C TRP A 250 -12.64 17.01 9.40
N THR A 251 -13.24 16.88 10.58
CA THR A 251 -14.02 17.97 11.15
C THR A 251 -13.06 18.95 11.84
N LEU A 252 -13.17 20.24 11.49
CA LEU A 252 -12.34 21.29 12.06
C LEU A 252 -13.11 22.09 13.15
N PRO A 253 -12.42 22.62 14.18
CA PRO A 253 -10.96 22.56 14.38
C PRO A 253 -10.48 21.16 14.84
N TYR A 254 -9.29 20.76 14.39
CA TYR A 254 -8.66 19.54 14.87
C TYR A 254 -8.22 19.67 16.34
N VAL A 255 -8.58 18.68 17.15
CA VAL A 255 -8.17 18.57 18.56
C VAL A 255 -7.42 17.27 18.76
N ARG A 256 -6.14 17.35 19.12
CA ARG A 256 -5.27 16.19 19.31
C ARG A 256 -5.82 15.24 20.38
N GLY A 257 -5.95 13.98 20.04
CA GLY A 257 -6.48 12.92 20.93
C GLY A 257 -8.01 12.82 20.97
N GLU A 258 -8.73 13.76 20.35
CA GLU A 258 -10.20 13.77 20.29
C GLU A 258 -10.70 13.63 18.85
N SER A 259 -10.12 14.39 17.91
CA SER A 259 -10.52 14.37 16.51
C SER A 259 -10.16 13.03 15.84
N LYS A 260 -11.08 12.54 15.03
CA LYS A 260 -10.94 11.32 14.25
C LYS A 260 -11.43 11.59 12.83
N ALA A 261 -10.51 11.52 11.87
CA ALA A 261 -10.86 11.68 10.46
C ALA A 261 -11.52 10.42 9.91
N GLN A 262 -12.39 10.61 8.92
CA GLN A 262 -13.00 9.54 8.16
C GLN A 262 -12.17 9.24 6.90
N SER A 263 -11.80 8.00 6.66
CA SER A 263 -11.18 7.57 5.41
C SER A 263 -12.21 7.59 4.27
N LEU A 264 -11.80 8.07 3.10
CA LEU A 264 -12.61 8.18 1.90
C LEU A 264 -11.86 7.62 0.70
N SER A 265 -12.54 6.86 -0.14
CA SER A 265 -12.02 6.57 -1.48
C SER A 265 -11.98 7.84 -2.35
N ASN A 266 -11.16 7.85 -3.40
CA ASN A 266 -11.10 8.98 -4.34
C ASN A 266 -12.47 9.28 -4.98
N ILE A 267 -13.29 8.25 -5.23
CA ILE A 267 -14.65 8.41 -5.79
C ILE A 267 -15.57 9.07 -4.78
N GLU A 268 -15.52 8.65 -3.52
CA GLU A 268 -16.31 9.26 -2.44
C GLU A 268 -15.89 10.70 -2.19
N ALA A 269 -14.61 11.02 -2.19
CA ALA A 269 -14.12 12.38 -2.06
C ALA A 269 -14.63 13.29 -3.17
N LEU A 270 -14.60 12.83 -4.44
CA LEU A 270 -15.15 13.59 -5.57
C LEU A 270 -16.67 13.77 -5.46
N ARG A 271 -17.40 12.73 -5.05
CA ARG A 271 -18.85 12.80 -4.82
C ARG A 271 -19.17 13.82 -3.72
N LEU A 272 -18.44 13.75 -2.60
CA LEU A 272 -18.61 14.68 -1.47
C LEU A 272 -18.35 16.14 -1.89
N ALA A 273 -17.27 16.40 -2.62
CA ALA A 273 -16.99 17.74 -3.15
C ALA A 273 -18.14 18.26 -4.02
N GLY A 274 -18.70 17.41 -4.90
CA GLY A 274 -19.85 17.75 -5.72
C GLY A 274 -21.13 18.03 -4.92
N GLU A 275 -21.45 17.20 -3.93
CA GLU A 275 -22.63 17.34 -3.05
C GLU A 275 -22.57 18.60 -2.21
N LYS A 276 -21.36 18.96 -1.73
CA LYS A 276 -21.12 20.17 -0.92
C LYS A 276 -20.87 21.42 -1.78
N ASN A 277 -20.84 21.29 -3.11
CA ASN A 277 -20.46 22.36 -4.03
C ASN A 277 -19.12 23.01 -3.64
N ALA A 278 -18.17 22.17 -3.18
CA ALA A 278 -16.84 22.57 -2.77
C ALA A 278 -15.90 22.72 -3.97
N GLU A 279 -15.07 23.76 -3.96
CA GLU A 279 -14.02 23.95 -4.95
C GLU A 279 -12.84 23.01 -4.63
N ILE A 280 -12.46 22.17 -5.58
CA ILE A 280 -11.26 21.33 -5.45
C ILE A 280 -10.04 22.15 -5.81
N MET A 281 -9.20 22.38 -4.83
CA MET A 281 -7.92 23.08 -4.91
C MET A 281 -6.77 22.08 -5.05
N PHE A 282 -5.59 22.56 -5.38
CA PHE A 282 -4.38 21.74 -5.49
C PHE A 282 -3.23 22.35 -4.69
N SER A 283 -2.61 21.57 -3.83
CA SER A 283 -1.42 21.97 -3.08
C SER A 283 -0.17 21.74 -3.91
N GLU A 284 0.45 22.81 -4.39
CA GLU A 284 1.71 22.73 -5.16
C GLU A 284 2.88 22.16 -4.32
N THR A 285 2.88 22.37 -3.01
CA THR A 285 3.90 21.82 -2.12
C THR A 285 3.71 20.32 -1.89
N ALA A 286 2.50 19.92 -1.47
CA ALA A 286 2.20 18.52 -1.21
C ALA A 286 1.97 17.71 -2.50
N GLN A 287 1.67 18.38 -3.63
CA GLN A 287 1.29 17.77 -4.91
C GLN A 287 0.05 16.87 -4.77
N THR A 288 -0.98 17.40 -4.08
CA THR A 288 -2.22 16.67 -3.80
C THR A 288 -3.44 17.57 -3.91
N PRO A 289 -4.59 17.09 -4.40
CA PRO A 289 -5.84 17.82 -4.34
C PRO A 289 -6.41 17.84 -2.92
N TYR A 290 -7.15 18.90 -2.61
CA TYR A 290 -7.89 19.05 -1.37
C TYR A 290 -9.07 19.98 -1.57
N PHE A 291 -10.04 19.95 -0.67
CA PHE A 291 -11.15 20.91 -0.60
C PHE A 291 -11.63 21.11 0.83
N ASN A 292 -12.34 22.20 1.06
CA ASN A 292 -13.00 22.51 2.33
C ASN A 292 -14.48 22.74 2.08
N TYR A 293 -15.31 22.45 3.08
CA TYR A 293 -16.75 22.67 3.00
C TYR A 293 -17.31 22.91 4.40
N PHE A 294 -18.53 23.46 4.47
CA PHE A 294 -19.23 23.69 5.72
C PHE A 294 -20.46 22.80 5.84
N GLU A 295 -20.62 22.17 6.99
CA GLU A 295 -21.86 21.49 7.35
C GLU A 295 -22.65 22.29 8.41
N ARG A 296 -23.98 22.32 8.23
CA ARG A 296 -24.86 22.79 9.29
C ARG A 296 -25.16 21.62 10.21
N ASN A 297 -24.65 21.69 11.45
CA ASN A 297 -25.06 20.74 12.46
C ASN A 297 -26.53 20.95 12.84
N SER A 298 -27.19 19.90 13.34
CA SER A 298 -28.61 19.90 13.74
C SER A 298 -28.98 20.91 14.85
N ARG A 299 -27.99 21.62 15.40
CA ARG A 299 -28.16 22.68 16.44
C ARG A 299 -27.96 24.08 15.88
N GLY A 300 -27.88 24.28 14.57
CA GLY A 300 -27.78 25.60 13.94
C GLY A 300 -26.38 26.21 13.90
N GLY A 301 -25.34 25.50 14.33
CA GLY A 301 -23.95 25.87 14.11
C GLY A 301 -23.44 25.39 12.75
N ALA A 302 -22.44 26.07 12.19
CA ALA A 302 -21.67 25.56 11.03
C ALA A 302 -20.36 24.96 11.51
N SER A 303 -19.98 23.81 10.96
CA SER A 303 -18.65 23.19 11.11
C SER A 303 -17.95 23.16 9.76
N GLU A 304 -16.65 23.40 9.77
CA GLU A 304 -15.79 23.32 8.59
C GLU A 304 -15.11 21.94 8.51
#